data_7b0d7c11ab65fb992e67223731a680c1
#
_entry.id   7b0d7c11ab65fb992e67223731a680c1
#
_cell.length_a   1.000
_cell.length_b   1.000
_cell.length_c   1.000
_cell.angle_alpha   90.00
_cell.angle_beta   90.00
_cell.angle_gamma   90.00
#
_symmetry.space_group_name_H-M   'P 1'
#
loop_
_entity.id
_entity.type
_entity.pdbx_description
1 polymer ?
#
loop_
_entity_poly.entity_id
_entity_poly.type
_entity_poly.pdbx_seq_one_letter_code
_entity_poly.pdbx_strand_id
1 'polypeptide(L)'
;MSNVMKVSFEEGEIKTPDKAHSSTVKLGNVTMSKTTLQPGWSWSSCIKPIVGTESCQAGHVGVVIKGEMKVKHDDGTEDNFKAGDAYYLAPGHDGWFVSDDEFISYEFTSDQKDFGPWKKS
;
A
#
# COMPACT_ATOMS: atom_id res chain seq x y z
N MET A 1 -28.19 5.99 -10.88
CA MET A 1 -26.78 6.26 -10.48
C MET A 1 -26.74 7.51 -9.60
N SER A 2 -26.04 7.43 -8.51
CA SER A 2 -25.90 8.58 -7.61
C SER A 2 -24.78 9.50 -8.09
N ASN A 3 -25.01 10.81 -8.03
CA ASN A 3 -23.99 11.81 -8.35
C ASN A 3 -23.14 12.19 -7.15
N VAL A 4 -23.47 11.65 -5.97
CA VAL A 4 -22.69 11.83 -4.74
C VAL A 4 -22.64 10.48 -4.05
N MET A 5 -21.43 10.05 -3.72
CA MET A 5 -21.22 8.75 -3.10
C MET A 5 -20.21 8.86 -1.97
N LYS A 6 -20.41 8.04 -0.94
CA LYS A 6 -19.41 7.88 0.11
C LYS A 6 -19.44 6.44 0.61
N VAL A 7 -18.33 5.99 1.16
CA VAL A 7 -18.23 4.69 1.82
C VAL A 7 -17.20 4.82 2.94
N SER A 8 -17.43 4.16 4.06
CA SER A 8 -16.45 4.11 5.14
C SER A 8 -15.40 3.04 4.81
N PHE A 9 -14.14 3.31 5.14
CA PHE A 9 -13.11 2.26 5.04
C PHE A 9 -13.40 1.08 5.98
N GLU A 10 -14.18 1.28 7.04
CA GLU A 10 -14.62 0.19 7.90
C GLU A 10 -15.50 -0.83 7.18
N GLU A 11 -16.16 -0.42 6.11
CA GLU A 11 -17.01 -1.28 5.28
C GLU A 11 -16.25 -1.94 4.15
N GLY A 12 -14.96 -1.67 4.02
CA GLY A 12 -14.14 -2.16 2.92
C GLY A 12 -13.76 -3.63 3.05
N GLU A 13 -13.08 -4.12 2.03
CA GLU A 13 -12.47 -5.44 2.08
C GLU A 13 -11.19 -5.36 2.92
N ILE A 14 -11.17 -6.10 4.03
CA ILE A 14 -10.10 -6.03 5.02
C ILE A 14 -9.11 -7.17 4.77
N LYS A 15 -7.82 -6.84 4.76
CA LYS A 15 -6.71 -7.78 4.74
C LYS A 15 -5.76 -7.45 5.88
N THR A 16 -5.34 -8.46 6.62
CA THR A 16 -4.51 -8.28 7.81
C THR A 16 -3.29 -9.22 7.77
N PRO A 17 -2.39 -9.05 6.79
CA PRO A 17 -1.15 -9.81 6.82
C PRO A 17 -0.28 -9.36 7.99
N ASP A 18 0.84 -10.03 8.22
CA ASP A 18 1.70 -9.74 9.35
C ASP A 18 2.07 -8.25 9.43
N LYS A 19 1.85 -7.64 10.58
CA LYS A 19 2.14 -6.23 10.88
C LYS A 19 1.46 -5.23 9.93
N ALA A 20 0.31 -5.61 9.36
CA ALA A 20 -0.39 -4.75 8.40
C ALA A 20 -1.90 -4.86 8.56
N HIS A 21 -2.58 -3.76 8.24
CA HIS A 21 -4.03 -3.72 8.12
C HIS A 21 -4.36 -2.90 6.88
N SER A 22 -5.10 -3.48 5.96
CA SER A 22 -5.49 -2.81 4.73
C SER A 22 -6.99 -2.89 4.58
N SER A 23 -7.61 -1.76 4.26
CA SER A 23 -9.03 -1.69 3.90
C SER A 23 -9.16 -1.12 2.51
N THR A 24 -9.87 -1.83 1.64
CA THR A 24 -10.05 -1.43 0.25
C THR A 24 -11.52 -1.18 -0.02
N VAL A 25 -11.83 -0.02 -0.57
CA VAL A 25 -13.17 0.38 -0.96
C VAL A 25 -13.20 0.80 -2.43
N LYS A 26 -14.38 0.74 -3.02
CA LYS A 26 -14.55 1.12 -4.41
C LYS A 26 -15.62 2.21 -4.51
N LEU A 27 -15.26 3.31 -5.17
CA LEU A 27 -16.17 4.43 -5.44
C LEU A 27 -16.18 4.70 -6.93
N GLY A 28 -17.29 4.37 -7.58
CA GLY A 28 -17.36 4.45 -9.03
C GLY A 28 -16.32 3.52 -9.66
N ASN A 29 -15.41 4.07 -10.45
CA ASN A 29 -14.33 3.30 -11.08
C ASN A 29 -12.98 3.50 -10.37
N VAL A 30 -12.97 4.11 -9.19
CA VAL A 30 -11.74 4.31 -8.42
C VAL A 30 -11.71 3.35 -7.24
N THR A 31 -10.59 2.65 -7.09
CA THR A 31 -10.33 1.81 -5.94
C THR A 31 -9.41 2.56 -4.99
N MET A 32 -9.77 2.61 -3.72
CA MET A 32 -9.02 3.31 -2.69
C MET A 32 -8.68 2.35 -1.58
N SER A 33 -7.43 2.41 -1.09
CA SER A 33 -6.99 1.58 0.02
C SER A 33 -6.42 2.47 1.13
N LYS A 34 -6.82 2.19 2.36
CA LYS A 34 -6.15 2.73 3.55
C LYS A 34 -5.30 1.63 4.12
N THR A 35 -4.01 1.86 4.21
CA THR A 35 -3.07 0.86 4.69
C THR A 35 -2.35 1.38 5.93
N THR A 36 -2.36 0.55 6.99
CA THR A 36 -1.65 0.82 8.24
C THR A 36 -0.63 -0.27 8.43
N LEU A 37 0.64 0.11 8.53
CA LEU A 37 1.75 -0.82 8.71
C LEU A 37 2.40 -0.55 10.06
N GLN A 38 2.81 -1.61 10.77
CA GLN A 38 3.43 -1.49 12.07
C GLN A 38 4.94 -1.55 11.97
N PRO A 39 5.68 -0.96 12.93
CA PRO A 39 7.13 -1.04 12.94
C PRO A 39 7.62 -2.48 12.83
N GLY A 40 8.66 -2.68 12.05
CA GLY A 40 9.19 -4.00 11.74
C GLY A 40 8.63 -4.62 10.47
N TRP A 41 7.61 -4.00 9.88
CA TRP A 41 7.07 -4.47 8.61
C TRP A 41 8.08 -4.23 7.47
N SER A 42 8.16 -5.18 6.56
CA SER A 42 8.73 -4.98 5.23
C SER A 42 7.92 -5.80 4.25
N TRP A 43 7.90 -5.38 3.00
CA TRP A 43 7.20 -6.14 1.98
C TRP A 43 7.80 -7.56 1.86
N SER A 44 9.13 -7.65 1.85
CA SER A 44 9.80 -8.93 1.67
C SER A 44 9.56 -9.91 2.81
N SER A 45 9.38 -9.44 4.05
CA SER A 45 9.13 -10.29 5.21
C SER A 45 7.66 -10.65 5.38
N CYS A 46 6.76 -9.70 5.11
CA CYS A 46 5.36 -9.80 5.54
C CYS A 46 4.40 -10.09 4.38
N ILE A 47 4.72 -9.66 3.18
CA ILE A 47 3.85 -9.80 2.01
C ILE A 47 4.38 -10.83 1.01
N LYS A 48 5.67 -10.84 0.75
CA LYS A 48 6.28 -11.77 -0.20
C LYS A 48 5.89 -13.23 0.03
N PRO A 49 5.83 -13.75 1.28
CA PRO A 49 5.41 -15.12 1.50
C PRO A 49 3.99 -15.42 1.04
N ILE A 50 3.13 -14.39 0.98
CA ILE A 50 1.73 -14.53 0.55
C ILE A 50 1.60 -14.45 -0.96
N VAL A 51 2.24 -13.44 -1.56
CA VAL A 51 2.06 -13.14 -3.00
C VAL A 51 3.03 -13.90 -3.89
N GLY A 52 4.20 -14.30 -3.39
CA GLY A 52 5.12 -15.22 -4.07
C GLY A 52 6.01 -14.62 -5.15
N THR A 53 6.02 -13.30 -5.31
CA THR A 53 6.90 -12.63 -6.29
C THR A 53 8.20 -12.21 -5.64
N GLU A 54 9.24 -11.95 -6.44
CA GLU A 54 10.56 -11.56 -5.92
C GLU A 54 10.57 -10.14 -5.35
N SER A 55 9.77 -9.25 -5.93
CA SER A 55 9.54 -7.90 -5.46
C SER A 55 8.08 -7.54 -5.67
N CYS A 56 7.60 -6.44 -5.06
CA CYS A 56 6.21 -6.04 -5.18
C CYS A 56 5.89 -5.67 -6.63
N GLN A 57 4.95 -6.37 -7.23
CA GLN A 57 4.56 -6.16 -8.64
C GLN A 57 3.33 -5.25 -8.77
N ALA A 58 2.84 -4.68 -7.67
CA ALA A 58 1.77 -3.70 -7.72
C ALA A 58 2.32 -2.31 -8.00
N GLY A 59 1.66 -1.56 -8.87
CA GLY A 59 1.91 -0.13 -8.97
C GLY A 59 1.12 0.60 -7.88
N HIS A 60 1.71 1.63 -7.30
CA HIS A 60 1.08 2.39 -6.24
C HIS A 60 1.10 3.89 -6.55
N VAL A 61 -0.02 4.54 -6.31
CA VAL A 61 -0.14 6.00 -6.32
C VAL A 61 -0.85 6.38 -5.04
N GLY A 62 -0.27 7.24 -4.24
CA GLY A 62 -0.89 7.55 -2.96
C GLY A 62 -0.29 8.73 -2.25
N VAL A 63 -0.70 8.86 -0.98
CA VAL A 63 -0.24 9.91 -0.09
C VAL A 63 0.04 9.32 1.28
N VAL A 64 1.14 9.74 1.89
CA VAL A 64 1.51 9.31 3.25
C VAL A 64 0.86 10.25 4.26
N ILE A 65 0.18 9.66 5.24
CA ILE A 65 -0.50 10.39 6.30
C ILE A 65 0.34 10.39 7.57
N LYS A 66 1.05 9.29 7.85
CA LYS A 66 1.82 9.15 9.08
C LYS A 66 3.00 8.20 8.84
N GLY A 67 4.11 8.46 9.52
CA GLY A 67 5.27 7.58 9.50
C GLY A 67 6.21 7.84 8.33
N GLU A 68 7.19 6.95 8.20
CA GLU A 68 8.21 7.05 7.16
C GLU A 68 8.63 5.66 6.71
N MET A 69 8.76 5.49 5.41
CA MET A 69 9.18 4.23 4.78
C MET A 69 10.30 4.48 3.80
N LYS A 70 11.25 3.56 3.74
CA LYS A 70 12.22 3.53 2.66
C LYS A 70 11.78 2.52 1.62
N VAL A 71 11.84 2.91 0.35
CA VAL A 71 11.45 2.07 -0.78
C VAL A 71 12.60 2.00 -1.77
N LYS A 72 12.86 0.79 -2.27
CA LYS A 72 13.90 0.54 -3.26
C LYS A 72 13.33 -0.27 -4.42
N HIS A 73 13.54 0.23 -5.63
CA HIS A 73 13.16 -0.46 -6.85
C HIS A 73 14.26 -1.41 -7.31
N ASP A 74 13.89 -2.43 -8.06
CA ASP A 74 14.84 -3.41 -8.62
C ASP A 74 15.91 -2.76 -9.50
N ASP A 75 15.64 -1.58 -10.07
CA ASP A 75 16.61 -0.83 -10.88
C ASP A 75 17.65 -0.07 -10.04
N GLY A 76 17.55 -0.14 -8.71
CA GLY A 76 18.46 0.54 -7.79
C GLY A 76 17.99 1.90 -7.30
N THR A 77 16.92 2.45 -7.86
CA THR A 77 16.35 3.72 -7.40
C THR A 77 15.74 3.53 -6.01
N GLU A 78 15.99 4.46 -5.10
CA GLU A 78 15.40 4.43 -3.77
C GLU A 78 15.03 5.81 -3.28
N ASP A 79 14.06 5.89 -2.38
CA ASP A 79 13.62 7.14 -1.77
C ASP A 79 12.95 6.85 -0.43
N ASN A 80 12.83 7.87 0.39
CA ASN A 80 12.09 7.81 1.66
C ASN A 80 10.76 8.54 1.48
N PHE A 81 9.68 7.88 1.87
CA PHE A 81 8.33 8.45 1.87
C PHE A 81 7.93 8.77 3.29
N LYS A 82 7.53 10.01 3.54
CA LYS A 82 7.14 10.47 4.87
C LYS A 82 5.82 11.23 4.82
N ALA A 83 5.24 11.46 5.99
CA ALA A 83 3.96 12.17 6.11
C ALA A 83 3.96 13.46 5.32
N GLY A 84 2.94 13.66 4.51
CA GLY A 84 2.79 14.80 3.62
C GLY A 84 3.26 14.57 2.19
N ASP A 85 3.96 13.46 1.92
CA ASP A 85 4.42 13.17 0.57
C ASP A 85 3.34 12.46 -0.25
N ALA A 86 3.18 12.89 -1.49
CA ALA A 86 2.50 12.11 -2.52
C ALA A 86 3.56 11.25 -3.22
N TYR A 87 3.21 10.02 -3.59
CA TYR A 87 4.20 9.12 -4.15
C TYR A 87 3.66 8.31 -5.32
N TYR A 88 4.59 7.84 -6.13
CA TYR A 88 4.35 6.85 -7.17
C TYR A 88 5.40 5.74 -7.05
N LEU A 89 4.95 4.50 -7.13
CA LEU A 89 5.81 3.33 -7.13
C LEU A 89 5.50 2.47 -8.34
N ALA A 90 6.48 2.28 -9.21
CA ALA A 90 6.36 1.33 -10.30
C ALA A 90 6.46 -0.10 -9.76
N PRO A 91 5.87 -1.11 -10.44
CA PRO A 91 6.09 -2.50 -10.09
C PRO A 91 7.58 -2.83 -10.03
N GLY A 92 7.96 -3.72 -9.11
CA GLY A 92 9.37 -4.13 -8.96
C GLY A 92 10.08 -3.42 -7.81
N HIS A 93 9.42 -3.29 -6.64
CA HIS A 93 10.00 -2.61 -5.49
C HIS A 93 9.84 -3.42 -4.21
N ASP A 94 10.59 -3.02 -3.19
CA ASP A 94 10.44 -3.46 -1.80
C ASP A 94 10.37 -2.21 -0.92
N GLY A 95 9.77 -2.34 0.25
CA GLY A 95 9.65 -1.24 1.21
C GLY A 95 9.83 -1.74 2.63
N TRP A 96 10.44 -0.92 3.47
CA TRP A 96 10.66 -1.25 4.88
C TRP A 96 10.69 0.01 5.73
N PHE A 97 10.53 -0.19 7.04
CA PHE A 97 10.49 0.91 8.01
C PHE A 97 11.86 1.52 8.24
N VAL A 98 11.87 2.84 8.47
CA VAL A 98 13.04 3.59 8.90
C VAL A 98 12.77 4.35 10.20
N SER A 99 11.59 4.21 10.79
CA SER A 99 11.23 4.84 12.05
C SER A 99 10.44 3.86 12.92
N ASP A 100 10.19 4.24 14.18
CA ASP A 100 9.43 3.42 15.13
C ASP A 100 7.93 3.74 15.16
N ASP A 101 7.48 4.71 14.35
CA ASP A 101 6.06 5.05 14.23
C ASP A 101 5.37 4.14 13.22
N GLU A 102 4.07 3.87 13.44
CA GLU A 102 3.29 3.21 12.42
C GLU A 102 3.24 4.05 11.15
N PHE A 103 3.04 3.40 10.02
CA PHE A 103 2.94 4.05 8.72
C PHE A 103 1.51 3.94 8.24
N ILE A 104 0.92 5.09 7.84
CA ILE A 104 -0.44 5.13 7.30
C ILE A 104 -0.40 5.83 5.95
N SER A 105 -0.98 5.19 4.94
CA SER A 105 -1.09 5.77 3.61
C SER A 105 -2.47 5.51 3.03
N TYR A 106 -2.89 6.41 2.13
CA TYR A 106 -4.03 6.19 1.26
C TYR A 106 -3.51 6.01 -0.16
N GLU A 107 -3.99 4.98 -0.85
CA GLU A 107 -3.65 4.73 -2.24
C GLU A 107 -4.88 4.73 -3.12
N PHE A 108 -4.72 5.19 -4.34
CA PHE A 108 -5.78 5.34 -5.32
C PHE A 108 -5.35 4.65 -6.60
N THR A 109 -6.19 3.79 -7.15
CA THR A 109 -5.83 3.08 -8.38
C THR A 109 -7.05 2.58 -9.11
N SER A 110 -6.91 2.43 -10.42
CA SER A 110 -7.80 1.63 -11.24
C SER A 110 -7.22 0.26 -11.52
N ASP A 111 -5.97 -0.01 -11.10
CA ASP A 111 -5.33 -1.30 -11.30
C ASP A 111 -5.98 -2.37 -10.45
N GLN A 112 -6.01 -3.60 -10.97
CA GLN A 112 -6.47 -4.73 -10.20
C GLN A 112 -5.39 -5.25 -9.29
N LYS A 113 -5.76 -5.53 -8.05
CA LYS A 113 -4.87 -6.06 -7.03
C LYS A 113 -5.51 -7.30 -6.42
N ASP A 114 -4.68 -8.27 -6.10
CA ASP A 114 -5.17 -9.58 -5.67
C ASP A 114 -5.23 -9.74 -4.16
N PHE A 115 -4.50 -8.89 -3.42
CA PHE A 115 -4.42 -8.99 -1.97
C PHE A 115 -4.26 -7.59 -1.37
N GLY A 116 -5.39 -6.95 -1.02
CA GLY A 116 -5.37 -5.58 -0.53
C GLY A 116 -4.71 -4.65 -1.55
N PRO A 117 -3.72 -3.84 -1.13
CA PRO A 117 -3.00 -2.98 -2.06
C PRO A 117 -1.88 -3.69 -2.84
N TRP A 118 -1.76 -5.02 -2.71
CA TRP A 118 -0.66 -5.79 -3.29
C TRP A 118 -1.14 -6.75 -4.36
N LYS A 119 -0.23 -7.10 -5.26
CA LYS A 119 -0.52 -7.95 -6.41
C LYS A 119 0.21 -9.29 -6.26
N LYS A 120 -0.48 -10.39 -6.56
CA LYS A 120 0.06 -11.74 -6.36
C LYS A 120 1.00 -12.21 -7.47
N SER A 121 0.95 -11.63 -8.62
CA SER A 121 1.85 -12.08 -9.70
C SER A 121 1.89 -11.11 -10.84
#